data_ba8bd02dc2e5e30a44f4c01ce6fd433f
#
_entry.id   ba8bd02dc2e5e30a44f4c01ce6fd433f
#
_cell.length_a   1.000
_cell.length_b   1.000
_cell.length_c   1.000
_cell.angle_alpha   90.00
_cell.angle_beta   90.00
_cell.angle_gamma   90.00
#
_symmetry.space_group_name_H-M   'P 1'
#
loop_
_entity.id
_entity.type
_entity.pdbx_description
1 polymer ?
#
loop_
_entity_poly.entity_id
_entity_poly.type
_entity_poly.pdbx_seq_one_letter_code
_entity_poly.pdbx_strand_id
1 'polypeptide(L)'
;MKQEWTVRKRPARMERRFEFADYEGPRVFLERAAALSEREGYYPDMSFGRTYVNVSIQPETDTDEVPPELNRYAQLLDGLLYESAA
;
A
#
# COMPACT_ATOMS: atom_id res chain seq x y z
N MET A 1 -13.61 -12.84 1.26
CA MET A 1 -13.63 -11.74 0.28
C MET A 1 -12.20 -11.29 0.02
N LYS A 2 -11.82 -11.18 -1.24
CA LYS A 2 -10.47 -10.75 -1.57
C LYS A 2 -10.29 -9.26 -1.33
N GLN A 3 -9.16 -8.90 -0.73
CA GLN A 3 -8.77 -7.51 -0.59
C GLN A 3 -7.98 -7.14 -1.84
N GLU A 4 -8.48 -6.22 -2.58
CA GLU A 4 -7.88 -5.79 -3.84
C GLU A 4 -7.72 -4.28 -3.87
N TRP A 5 -6.79 -3.83 -4.71
CA TRP A 5 -6.61 -2.41 -4.92
C TRP A 5 -7.81 -1.85 -5.67
N THR A 6 -8.35 -0.76 -5.13
CA THR A 6 -9.38 0.01 -5.82
C THR A 6 -8.69 1.11 -6.60
N VAL A 7 -8.89 1.14 -7.91
CA VAL A 7 -8.28 2.15 -8.77
C VAL A 7 -9.31 3.20 -9.10
N ARG A 8 -8.97 4.45 -8.81
CA ARG A 8 -9.82 5.59 -9.14
C ARG A 8 -9.17 6.43 -10.22
N LYS A 9 -10.00 7.13 -10.98
CA LYS A 9 -9.53 8.06 -12.02
C LYS A 9 -9.99 9.46 -11.65
N ARG A 10 -9.25 10.46 -12.10
CA ARG A 10 -9.56 11.89 -11.97
C ARG A 10 -9.64 12.42 -10.54
N PRO A 11 -8.53 12.51 -9.84
CA PRO A 11 -7.18 12.10 -10.23
C PRO A 11 -6.98 10.60 -10.04
N ALA A 12 -6.03 10.05 -10.77
CA ALA A 12 -5.70 8.64 -10.68
C ALA A 12 -5.17 8.32 -9.28
N ARG A 13 -5.66 7.24 -8.71
CA ARG A 13 -5.31 6.87 -7.35
C ARG A 13 -5.62 5.40 -7.12
N MET A 14 -4.79 4.74 -6.32
CA MET A 14 -5.02 3.35 -5.89
C MET A 14 -5.17 3.34 -4.38
N GLU A 15 -6.16 2.60 -3.90
CA GLU A 15 -6.42 2.46 -2.47
C GLU A 15 -6.59 1.00 -2.12
N ARG A 16 -6.07 0.60 -0.96
CA ARG A 16 -6.29 -0.74 -0.45
C ARG A 16 -6.25 -0.73 1.06
N ARG A 17 -7.10 -1.56 1.66
CA ARG A 17 -7.09 -1.82 3.09
C ARG A 17 -6.48 -3.20 3.32
N PHE A 18 -5.41 -3.24 4.12
CA PHE A 18 -4.77 -4.48 4.54
C PHE A 18 -5.29 -4.83 5.93
N GLU A 19 -5.84 -6.02 6.07
CA GLU A 19 -6.37 -6.48 7.35
C GLU A 19 -5.53 -7.60 7.91
N PHE A 20 -5.39 -7.61 9.24
CA PHE A 20 -4.53 -8.57 9.95
C PHE A 20 -5.29 -9.20 11.11
N ALA A 21 -4.82 -10.36 11.55
CA ALA A 21 -5.48 -11.10 12.62
C ALA A 21 -5.26 -10.47 14.01
N ASP A 22 -4.14 -9.74 14.17
CA ASP A 22 -3.81 -9.11 15.45
C ASP A 22 -3.12 -7.77 15.21
N TYR A 23 -2.78 -7.07 16.29
CA TYR A 23 -2.19 -5.74 16.16
C TYR A 23 -0.69 -5.75 15.88
N GLU A 24 -0.03 -6.90 15.96
CA GLU A 24 1.36 -7.02 15.55
C GLU A 24 1.51 -6.94 14.04
N GLY A 25 0.51 -7.46 13.32
CA GLY A 25 0.52 -7.46 11.85
C GLY A 25 0.70 -6.08 11.25
N PRO A 26 -0.16 -5.10 11.61
CA PRO A 26 -0.01 -3.75 11.08
C PRO A 26 1.33 -3.12 11.41
N ARG A 27 1.83 -3.34 12.62
CA ARG A 27 3.10 -2.78 13.05
C ARG A 27 4.27 -3.29 12.19
N VAL A 28 4.33 -4.61 12.00
CA VAL A 28 5.37 -5.23 11.17
C VAL A 28 5.24 -4.78 9.71
N PHE A 29 4.00 -4.76 9.21
CA PHE A 29 3.75 -4.31 7.86
C PHE A 29 4.24 -2.87 7.64
N LEU A 30 3.93 -1.97 8.57
CA LEU A 30 4.33 -0.57 8.47
C LEU A 30 5.85 -0.42 8.48
N GLU A 31 6.56 -1.19 9.30
CA GLU A 31 8.01 -1.17 9.31
C GLU A 31 8.60 -1.60 7.97
N ARG A 32 8.04 -2.66 7.39
CA ARG A 32 8.50 -3.16 6.10
C ARG A 32 8.13 -2.19 4.98
N ALA A 33 6.96 -1.58 5.06
CA ALA A 33 6.54 -0.60 4.08
C ALA A 33 7.43 0.64 4.12
N ALA A 34 7.85 1.06 5.30
CA ALA A 34 8.76 2.20 5.43
C ALA A 34 10.10 1.90 4.75
N ALA A 35 10.64 0.71 4.96
CA ALA A 35 11.88 0.30 4.30
C ALA A 35 11.72 0.25 2.78
N LEU A 36 10.59 -0.25 2.32
CA LEU A 36 10.28 -0.29 0.90
C LEU A 36 10.20 1.12 0.31
N SER A 37 9.54 2.04 1.03
CA SER A 37 9.41 3.42 0.59
C SER A 37 10.77 4.11 0.45
N GLU A 38 11.67 3.88 1.40
CA GLU A 38 13.02 4.41 1.30
C GLU A 38 13.76 3.86 0.08
N ARG A 39 13.62 2.57 -0.16
CA ARG A 39 14.30 1.93 -1.28
C ARG A 39 13.77 2.40 -2.62
N GLU A 40 12.45 2.55 -2.73
CA GLU A 40 11.80 2.93 -3.99
C GLU A 40 11.68 4.44 -4.18
N GLY A 41 11.91 5.21 -3.13
CA GLY A 41 11.83 6.66 -3.22
C GLY A 41 10.42 7.22 -3.31
N TYR A 42 9.43 6.47 -2.83
CA TYR A 42 8.04 6.91 -2.87
C TYR A 42 7.35 6.61 -1.54
N TYR A 43 6.64 7.61 -1.02
CA TYR A 43 5.95 7.49 0.27
C TYR A 43 4.44 7.67 0.07
N PRO A 44 3.65 6.60 0.12
CA PRO A 44 2.20 6.72 -0.01
C PRO A 44 1.58 7.23 1.28
N ASP A 45 0.33 7.68 1.17
CA ASP A 45 -0.44 8.02 2.36
C ASP A 45 -0.90 6.73 3.02
N MET A 46 -0.70 6.64 4.33
CA MET A 46 -1.12 5.47 5.10
C MET A 46 -1.82 5.92 6.36
N SER A 47 -2.91 5.23 6.68
CA SER A 47 -3.56 5.34 7.99
C SER A 47 -3.73 3.93 8.53
N PHE A 48 -3.73 3.78 9.83
CA PHE A 48 -3.77 2.45 10.41
C PHE A 48 -4.55 2.45 11.72
N GLY A 49 -5.10 1.27 12.03
CA GLY A 49 -5.72 0.99 13.31
C GLY A 49 -5.06 -0.22 13.93
N ARG A 50 -5.75 -0.85 14.86
CA ARG A 50 -5.18 -1.99 15.59
C ARG A 50 -4.91 -3.20 14.70
N THR A 51 -5.78 -3.43 13.73
CA THR A 51 -5.71 -4.63 12.90
C THR A 51 -5.77 -4.33 11.41
N TYR A 52 -5.55 -3.07 11.01
CA TYR A 52 -5.64 -2.72 9.58
C TYR A 52 -4.67 -1.60 9.24
N VAL A 53 -4.33 -1.54 7.95
CA VAL A 53 -3.58 -0.44 7.36
C VAL A 53 -4.28 -0.06 6.06
N ASN A 54 -4.64 1.21 5.93
CA ASN A 54 -5.20 1.74 4.69
C ASN A 54 -4.08 2.45 3.94
N VAL A 55 -3.89 2.10 2.68
CA VAL A 55 -2.85 2.68 1.85
C VAL A 55 -3.49 3.38 0.66
N SER A 56 -3.05 4.61 0.39
CA SER A 56 -3.50 5.38 -0.75
C SER A 56 -2.28 5.79 -1.56
N ILE A 57 -2.22 5.37 -2.81
CA ILE A 57 -1.11 5.65 -3.72
C ILE A 57 -1.58 6.62 -4.78
N GLN A 58 -0.88 7.76 -4.91
CA GLN A 58 -1.23 8.78 -5.89
C GLN A 58 0.03 9.22 -6.64
N PRO A 59 -0.09 9.48 -7.96
CA PRO A 59 1.02 10.07 -8.69
C PRO A 59 1.22 11.52 -8.23
N GLU A 60 2.43 12.04 -8.42
CA GLU A 60 2.77 13.40 -8.02
C GLU A 60 2.05 14.45 -8.85
N THR A 61 1.72 14.13 -10.08
CA THR A 61 1.00 15.04 -10.98
C THR A 61 -0.39 14.52 -11.26
N ASP A 62 -1.33 15.44 -11.51
CA ASP A 62 -2.67 15.05 -11.88
C ASP A 62 -2.64 14.30 -13.22
N THR A 63 -3.16 13.09 -13.20
CA THR A 63 -3.20 12.24 -14.39
C THR A 63 -4.41 11.32 -14.26
N ASP A 64 -4.89 10.83 -15.38
CA ASP A 64 -6.04 9.93 -15.40
C ASP A 64 -5.62 8.46 -15.23
N GLU A 65 -4.34 8.17 -15.23
CA GLU A 65 -3.85 6.80 -15.11
C GLU A 65 -2.74 6.70 -14.08
N VAL A 66 -2.72 5.56 -13.38
CA VAL A 66 -1.65 5.27 -12.43
C VAL A 66 -0.40 4.88 -13.21
N PRO A 67 0.74 5.57 -13.00
CA PRO A 67 1.97 5.21 -13.70
C PRO A 67 2.42 3.78 -13.38
N PRO A 68 3.12 3.11 -14.31
CA PRO A 68 3.61 1.74 -14.08
C PRO A 68 4.47 1.59 -12.83
N GLU A 69 5.27 2.57 -12.50
CA GLU A 69 6.12 2.52 -11.32
C GLU A 69 5.32 2.46 -10.02
N LEU A 70 4.15 3.10 -9.97
CA LEU A 70 3.28 3.02 -8.80
C LEU A 70 2.53 1.70 -8.75
N ASN A 71 2.17 1.14 -9.91
CA ASN A 71 1.62 -0.21 -9.96
C ASN A 71 2.63 -1.22 -9.44
N ARG A 72 3.89 -1.07 -9.81
CA ARG A 72 4.97 -1.92 -9.32
C ARG A 72 5.10 -1.79 -7.80
N TYR A 73 5.04 -0.56 -7.29
CA TYR A 73 5.11 -0.32 -5.85
C TYR A 73 3.96 -1.03 -5.12
N ALA A 74 2.75 -0.96 -5.66
CA ALA A 74 1.59 -1.63 -5.08
C ALA A 74 1.82 -3.15 -5.02
N GLN A 75 2.40 -3.73 -6.06
CA GLN A 75 2.70 -5.15 -6.08
C GLN A 75 3.75 -5.52 -5.03
N LEU A 76 4.73 -4.66 -4.83
CA LEU A 76 5.74 -4.88 -3.80
C LEU A 76 5.14 -4.81 -2.40
N LEU A 77 4.21 -3.89 -2.19
CA LEU A 77 3.48 -3.83 -0.91
C LEU A 77 2.69 -5.12 -0.66
N ASP A 78 2.02 -5.61 -1.69
CA ASP A 78 1.26 -6.86 -1.57
C ASP A 78 2.17 -8.01 -1.16
N GLY A 79 3.40 -8.02 -1.69
CA GLY A 79 4.37 -9.05 -1.34
C GLY A 79 4.76 -9.05 0.13
N LEU A 80 4.68 -7.92 0.80
CA LEU A 80 5.00 -7.83 2.22
C LEU A 80 4.06 -8.64 3.08
N LEU A 81 2.83 -8.86 2.63
CA LEU A 81 1.87 -9.69 3.37
C LEU A 81 2.38 -11.12 3.51
N TYR A 82 2.96 -11.65 2.45
CA TYR A 82 3.47 -13.02 2.46
C TYR A 82 4.70 -13.14 3.36
N GLU A 83 5.55 -12.13 3.36
CA GLU A 83 6.70 -12.09 4.26
C GLU A 83 6.27 -12.01 5.71
N SER A 84 5.23 -11.24 6.00
CA SER A 84 4.71 -11.10 7.36
C SER A 84 4.04 -12.37 7.86
N ALA A 85 3.50 -13.19 6.96
CA ALA A 85 2.81 -14.43 7.31
C ALA A 85 3.77 -15.58 7.56
N ALA A 86 5.01 -15.46 7.16
CA ALA A 86 6.00 -16.53 7.29
C ALA A 86 6.53 -16.71 8.74
#